data_1488ac250b4c24b69861f3e34aa604fb
#
_entry.id   1488ac250b4c24b69861f3e34aa604fb
#
_cell.length_a   1.000
_cell.length_b   1.000
_cell.length_c   1.000
_cell.angle_alpha   90.00
_cell.angle_beta   90.00
_cell.angle_gamma   90.00
#
_symmetry.space_group_name_H-M   'P 1'
#
loop_
_entity.id
_entity.type
_entity.pdbx_description
1 polymer ?
#
loop_
_entity_poly.entity_id
_entity_poly.type
_entity_poly.pdbx_seq_one_letter_code
_entity_poly.pdbx_strand_id
1 'polypeptide(L)'
;MFGLDGSQTILFLFIVALCVNYLVRIILNRISIIESDVSVKEGFISATGSDSSATISKYSWLGNDDLYDDFYSSVYSKIFQHEKIVQAETAICLQNWKKDMPTTGTMTVADICSGSGISSCYLAKHDVGTVIAIDKSPSMIRGAKNTVLPNTTLTETQRRSIEWRQGDIIGAGTAAAAEFTHACMLYFSIYYFKDLDIVFRNLALWVKPGGDLAIEVVNKHKFIPVPDISNPWVAVNPQKYVKHRITKASATFDKFDYESEFMLEDPRAEFKETFRFKDGSVRRQKHILWMPSITDIVQKATHAGWSYVKYCDLNIIGFDYGYILFFKRNASVQ
;
A
#
# COMPACT_ATOMS: atom_id res chain seq x y z
N MET A 1 2.10 1.47 48.84
CA MET A 1 1.33 0.30 48.43
C MET A 1 -0.10 0.52 48.84
N PHE A 2 -0.98 0.98 47.97
CA PHE A 2 -2.41 1.11 48.25
C PHE A 2 -3.03 -0.26 47.99
N GLY A 3 -3.25 -1.05 49.06
CA GLY A 3 -4.00 -2.28 48.99
C GLY A 3 -5.49 -1.93 48.83
N LEU A 4 -6.08 -2.30 47.74
CA LEU A 4 -7.54 -2.28 47.59
C LEU A 4 -8.14 -3.23 48.65
N ASP A 5 -9.20 -2.81 49.33
CA ASP A 5 -9.93 -3.73 50.18
C ASP A 5 -10.65 -4.80 49.35
N GLY A 6 -11.10 -5.88 49.98
CA GLY A 6 -11.70 -7.02 49.27
C GLY A 6 -12.92 -6.62 48.44
N SER A 7 -13.67 -5.60 48.87
CA SER A 7 -14.85 -5.11 48.15
C SER A 7 -14.47 -4.31 46.89
N GLN A 8 -13.44 -3.50 46.96
CA GLN A 8 -12.88 -2.72 45.87
C GLN A 8 -12.22 -3.63 44.83
N THR A 9 -11.56 -4.69 45.26
CA THR A 9 -10.97 -5.69 44.37
C THR A 9 -12.06 -6.44 43.59
N ILE A 10 -13.15 -6.85 44.25
CA ILE A 10 -14.30 -7.52 43.59
C ILE A 10 -14.96 -6.58 42.61
N LEU A 11 -15.18 -5.31 42.96
CA LEU A 11 -15.78 -4.33 42.06
C LEU A 11 -14.89 -4.08 40.83
N PHE A 12 -13.57 -3.97 41.02
CA PHE A 12 -12.60 -3.82 39.92
C PHE A 12 -12.62 -5.02 38.98
N LEU A 13 -12.58 -6.24 39.48
CA LEU A 13 -12.66 -7.48 38.69
C LEU A 13 -13.99 -7.57 37.95
N PHE A 14 -15.09 -7.15 38.57
CA PHE A 14 -16.41 -7.12 37.91
C PHE A 14 -16.45 -6.11 36.77
N ILE A 15 -15.90 -4.92 36.93
CA ILE A 15 -15.79 -3.91 35.86
C ILE A 15 -14.91 -4.42 34.71
N VAL A 16 -13.77 -5.04 35.03
CA VAL A 16 -12.89 -5.64 34.02
C VAL A 16 -13.62 -6.75 33.24
N ALA A 17 -14.36 -7.63 33.95
CA ALA A 17 -15.15 -8.68 33.31
C ALA A 17 -16.27 -8.13 32.42
N LEU A 18 -16.92 -7.03 32.81
CA LEU A 18 -17.92 -6.35 32.00
C LEU A 18 -17.32 -5.72 30.74
N CYS A 19 -16.15 -5.06 30.90
CA CYS A 19 -15.43 -4.48 29.76
C CYS A 19 -14.98 -5.56 28.76
N VAL A 20 -14.44 -6.68 29.26
CA VAL A 20 -14.05 -7.82 28.41
C VAL A 20 -15.27 -8.42 27.72
N ASN A 21 -16.39 -8.63 28.44
CA ASN A 21 -17.62 -9.16 27.84
C ASN A 21 -18.21 -8.22 26.79
N TYR A 22 -18.15 -6.90 27.03
CA TYR A 22 -18.57 -5.88 26.07
C TYR A 22 -17.70 -5.89 24.81
N LEU A 23 -16.37 -5.96 24.98
CA LEU A 23 -15.42 -6.07 23.87
C LEU A 23 -15.64 -7.36 23.08
N VAL A 24 -15.82 -8.50 23.77
CA VAL A 24 -16.13 -9.79 23.10
C VAL A 24 -17.44 -9.70 22.32
N ARG A 25 -18.48 -9.07 22.86
CA ARG A 25 -19.76 -8.87 22.15
C ARG A 25 -19.61 -7.99 20.91
N ILE A 26 -18.80 -6.91 20.98
CA ILE A 26 -18.50 -6.08 19.80
C ILE A 26 -17.79 -6.91 18.74
N ILE A 27 -16.79 -7.70 19.14
CA ILE A 27 -16.02 -8.56 18.23
C ILE A 27 -16.94 -9.63 17.61
N LEU A 28 -17.74 -10.32 18.42
CA LEU A 28 -18.65 -11.37 17.93
C LEU A 28 -19.78 -10.81 17.05
N ASN A 29 -20.36 -9.65 17.37
CA ASN A 29 -21.33 -9.00 16.49
C ASN A 29 -20.72 -8.60 15.14
N ARG A 30 -19.46 -8.18 15.13
CA ARG A 30 -18.77 -7.86 13.87
C ARG A 30 -18.40 -9.10 13.07
N ILE A 31 -18.02 -10.20 13.74
CA ILE A 31 -17.80 -11.50 13.10
C ILE A 31 -19.11 -12.03 12.50
N SER A 32 -20.24 -11.89 13.19
CA SER A 32 -21.56 -12.33 12.68
C SER A 32 -22.05 -11.48 11.50
N ILE A 33 -21.70 -10.18 11.44
CA ILE A 33 -21.97 -9.32 10.27
C ILE A 33 -21.11 -9.79 9.09
N ILE A 34 -19.85 -10.15 9.33
CA ILE A 34 -18.94 -10.69 8.30
C ILE A 34 -19.41 -12.09 7.84
N GLU A 35 -19.92 -12.94 8.74
CA GLU A 35 -20.45 -14.27 8.41
C GLU A 35 -21.83 -14.20 7.71
N SER A 36 -22.69 -13.23 8.03
CA SER A 36 -23.98 -13.07 7.34
C SER A 36 -23.85 -12.60 5.89
N ASP A 37 -22.77 -11.87 5.55
CA ASP A 37 -22.46 -11.50 4.16
C ASP A 37 -21.81 -12.65 3.36
N VAL A 38 -21.39 -13.74 4.02
CA VAL A 38 -20.85 -14.96 3.38
C VAL A 38 -21.95 -15.96 2.98
N SER A 39 -23.21 -15.74 3.33
CA SER A 39 -24.31 -16.55 2.80
C SER A 39 -24.60 -16.18 1.34
N VAL A 40 -23.82 -16.73 0.44
CA VAL A 40 -24.03 -16.69 -1.01
C VAL A 40 -25.38 -17.34 -1.31
N LYS A 41 -26.36 -16.55 -1.71
CA LYS A 41 -27.46 -17.05 -2.51
C LYS A 41 -26.93 -17.31 -3.91
N GLU A 42 -26.61 -18.55 -4.21
CA GLU A 42 -26.47 -19.03 -5.58
C GLU A 42 -27.82 -18.86 -6.30
N GLY A 43 -27.96 -17.76 -7.01
CA GLY A 43 -29.04 -17.52 -7.94
C GLY A 43 -28.53 -17.70 -9.36
N PHE A 44 -28.65 -18.90 -9.91
CA PHE A 44 -28.54 -19.13 -11.36
C PHE A 44 -29.65 -18.34 -12.05
N ILE A 45 -29.28 -17.27 -12.77
CA ILE A 45 -30.18 -16.67 -13.78
C ILE A 45 -29.68 -17.13 -15.14
N SER A 46 -30.39 -18.08 -15.71
CA SER A 46 -30.33 -18.44 -17.13
C SER A 46 -30.80 -17.24 -17.95
N ALA A 47 -29.90 -16.61 -18.69
CA ALA A 47 -30.25 -15.59 -19.67
C ALA A 47 -30.46 -16.23 -21.03
N THR A 48 -31.70 -16.54 -21.37
CA THR A 48 -32.16 -16.63 -22.74
C THR A 48 -32.91 -15.34 -23.08
N GLY A 49 -32.44 -14.60 -24.08
CA GLY A 49 -33.16 -13.42 -24.60
C GLY A 49 -32.24 -12.47 -25.35
N SER A 50 -32.23 -12.62 -26.66
CA SER A 50 -31.69 -11.68 -27.64
C SER A 50 -32.32 -10.30 -27.45
N ASP A 51 -31.51 -9.23 -27.28
CA ASP A 51 -31.75 -8.01 -28.03
C ASP A 51 -30.50 -7.12 -28.11
N SER A 52 -30.38 -6.51 -29.26
CA SER A 52 -29.33 -5.82 -29.92
C SER A 52 -28.84 -4.51 -29.27
N SER A 53 -27.55 -4.27 -29.42
CA SER A 53 -26.88 -2.99 -29.74
C SER A 53 -27.39 -1.71 -29.08
N ALA A 54 -26.69 -1.24 -28.05
CA ALA A 54 -26.43 0.15 -27.64
C ALA A 54 -26.14 0.36 -26.14
N THR A 55 -25.89 -0.70 -25.34
CA THR A 55 -25.72 -0.57 -23.88
C THR A 55 -24.34 -1.04 -23.37
N ILE A 56 -23.40 -1.32 -24.25
CA ILE A 56 -22.09 -1.92 -23.88
C ILE A 56 -21.12 -0.92 -23.26
N SER A 57 -21.33 0.40 -23.39
CA SER A 57 -20.35 1.40 -22.89
C SER A 57 -20.50 1.74 -21.39
N LYS A 58 -21.54 1.31 -20.71
CA LYS A 58 -21.86 1.73 -19.32
C LYS A 58 -21.21 0.88 -18.22
N TYR A 59 -20.50 -0.21 -18.56
CA TYR A 59 -19.94 -1.17 -17.59
C TYR A 59 -18.52 -1.65 -17.90
N SER A 60 -17.72 -0.86 -18.62
CA SER A 60 -16.31 -1.23 -18.84
C SER A 60 -15.50 -1.09 -17.54
N TRP A 61 -14.62 -2.07 -17.28
CA TRP A 61 -13.66 -2.01 -16.19
C TRP A 61 -12.49 -1.09 -16.60
N LEU A 62 -12.17 -0.11 -15.78
CA LEU A 62 -10.93 0.65 -15.92
C LEU A 62 -9.75 -0.26 -15.52
N GLY A 63 -8.70 -0.27 -16.31
CA GLY A 63 -7.47 -1.03 -16.05
C GLY A 63 -6.36 -0.17 -15.42
N ASN A 64 -5.19 -0.78 -15.22
CA ASN A 64 -4.05 -0.14 -14.55
C ASN A 64 -3.63 1.21 -15.14
N ASP A 65 -3.80 1.41 -16.44
CA ASP A 65 -3.38 2.64 -17.10
C ASP A 65 -4.35 3.80 -16.88
N ASP A 66 -5.63 3.53 -16.63
CA ASP A 66 -6.70 4.52 -16.59
C ASP A 66 -7.30 4.76 -15.19
N LEU A 67 -7.08 3.81 -14.26
CA LEU A 67 -7.76 3.85 -12.96
C LEU A 67 -7.26 4.96 -12.03
N TYR A 68 -5.98 5.35 -12.13
CA TYR A 68 -5.36 6.38 -11.29
C TYR A 68 -5.65 7.80 -11.80
N ASP A 69 -6.92 8.13 -11.98
CA ASP A 69 -7.43 9.43 -12.39
C ASP A 69 -7.70 10.37 -11.20
N ASP A 70 -8.26 11.54 -11.48
CA ASP A 70 -8.54 12.57 -10.45
C ASP A 70 -9.56 12.10 -9.41
N PHE A 71 -10.57 11.32 -9.82
CA PHE A 71 -11.51 10.73 -8.86
C PHE A 71 -10.78 9.80 -7.89
N TYR A 72 -10.04 8.83 -8.42
CA TYR A 72 -9.38 7.83 -7.58
C TYR A 72 -8.32 8.48 -6.68
N SER A 73 -7.53 9.42 -7.20
CA SER A 73 -6.59 10.21 -6.41
C SER A 73 -7.27 10.91 -5.22
N SER A 74 -8.50 11.42 -5.40
CA SER A 74 -9.23 12.15 -4.36
C SER A 74 -9.77 11.26 -3.23
N VAL A 75 -9.99 9.97 -3.49
CA VAL A 75 -10.58 9.01 -2.54
C VAL A 75 -9.59 7.98 -2.02
N TYR A 76 -8.44 7.81 -2.66
CA TYR A 76 -7.45 6.77 -2.40
C TYR A 76 -7.05 6.69 -0.93
N SER A 77 -6.58 7.79 -0.35
CA SER A 77 -6.16 7.83 1.06
C SER A 77 -7.33 7.61 2.04
N LYS A 78 -8.56 7.92 1.65
CA LYS A 78 -9.75 7.70 2.48
C LYS A 78 -10.14 6.22 2.52
N ILE A 79 -9.97 5.52 1.39
CA ILE A 79 -10.30 4.09 1.27
C ILE A 79 -9.24 3.26 2.01
N PHE A 80 -7.97 3.49 1.71
CA PHE A 80 -6.90 2.62 2.22
C PHE A 80 -6.41 2.99 3.61
N GLN A 81 -6.63 4.24 4.09
CA GLN A 81 -6.20 4.73 5.40
C GLN A 81 -4.75 4.36 5.76
N HIS A 82 -3.90 4.26 4.73
CA HIS A 82 -2.56 3.67 4.78
C HIS A 82 -1.47 4.62 5.28
N GLU A 83 -1.81 5.86 5.63
CA GLU A 83 -0.82 6.90 5.98
C GLU A 83 0.15 6.46 7.06
N LYS A 84 -0.36 5.89 8.15
CA LYS A 84 0.48 5.43 9.28
C LYS A 84 1.40 4.28 8.87
N ILE A 85 0.92 3.36 8.03
CA ILE A 85 1.70 2.22 7.55
C ILE A 85 2.83 2.74 6.66
N VAL A 86 2.52 3.55 5.65
CA VAL A 86 3.53 4.11 4.73
C VAL A 86 4.55 4.98 5.45
N GLN A 87 4.14 5.79 6.45
CA GLN A 87 5.06 6.54 7.28
C GLN A 87 6.00 5.63 8.08
N ALA A 88 5.48 4.56 8.66
CA ALA A 88 6.27 3.60 9.43
C ALA A 88 7.25 2.81 8.53
N GLU A 89 6.82 2.37 7.35
CA GLU A 89 7.68 1.75 6.35
C GLU A 89 8.82 2.67 5.91
N THR A 90 8.48 3.94 5.63
CA THR A 90 9.47 4.96 5.27
C THR A 90 10.45 5.22 6.40
N ALA A 91 9.98 5.22 7.67
CA ALA A 91 10.84 5.33 8.85
C ALA A 91 11.83 4.16 8.94
N ILE A 92 11.37 2.93 8.68
CA ILE A 92 12.21 1.73 8.67
C ILE A 92 13.30 1.85 7.58
N CYS A 93 12.93 2.30 6.37
CA CYS A 93 13.89 2.56 5.30
C CYS A 93 14.94 3.58 5.73
N LEU A 94 14.50 4.73 6.23
CA LEU A 94 15.38 5.82 6.65
C LEU A 94 16.31 5.41 7.80
N GLN A 95 15.80 4.68 8.80
CA GLN A 95 16.61 4.15 9.89
C GLN A 95 17.68 3.17 9.41
N ASN A 96 17.35 2.37 8.38
CA ASN A 96 18.33 1.46 7.78
C ASN A 96 19.44 2.23 7.07
N TRP A 97 19.09 3.21 6.24
CA TRP A 97 20.03 4.01 5.45
C TRP A 97 20.94 4.87 6.31
N LYS A 98 20.44 5.42 7.43
CA LYS A 98 21.25 6.21 8.40
C LYS A 98 22.39 5.43 9.02
N LYS A 99 22.42 4.12 8.95
CA LYS A 99 23.55 3.31 9.45
C LYS A 99 24.79 3.51 8.60
N ASP A 100 24.60 3.60 7.27
CA ASP A 100 25.67 3.75 6.31
C ASP A 100 25.91 5.23 5.97
N MET A 101 24.86 6.05 6.01
CA MET A 101 24.89 7.48 5.72
C MET A 101 24.15 8.26 6.83
N PRO A 102 24.81 8.60 7.95
CA PRO A 102 24.17 9.25 9.10
C PRO A 102 23.59 10.63 8.79
N THR A 103 24.18 11.36 7.83
CA THR A 103 23.75 12.72 7.45
C THR A 103 22.71 12.65 6.33
N THR A 104 21.41 12.71 6.69
CA THR A 104 20.29 12.64 5.74
C THR A 104 20.28 13.76 4.70
N GLY A 105 20.80 14.94 5.03
CA GLY A 105 20.88 16.08 4.12
C GLY A 105 21.74 15.85 2.86
N THR A 106 22.57 14.80 2.82
CA THR A 106 23.35 14.40 1.64
C THR A 106 22.66 13.32 0.79
N MET A 107 21.55 12.78 1.24
CA MET A 107 20.78 11.77 0.50
C MET A 107 19.98 12.41 -0.63
N THR A 108 19.99 11.78 -1.79
CA THR A 108 19.02 11.99 -2.86
C THR A 108 18.22 10.71 -2.98
N VAL A 109 16.95 10.76 -2.56
CA VAL A 109 16.09 9.57 -2.47
C VAL A 109 15.04 9.62 -3.56
N ALA A 110 14.95 8.56 -4.37
CA ALA A 110 13.82 8.34 -5.27
C ALA A 110 12.70 7.58 -4.55
N ASP A 111 11.53 8.20 -4.48
CA ASP A 111 10.27 7.57 -4.07
C ASP A 111 9.55 7.11 -5.33
N ILE A 112 9.68 5.82 -5.63
CA ILE A 112 9.23 5.22 -6.89
C ILE A 112 7.77 4.77 -6.77
N CYS A 113 6.94 5.17 -7.72
CA CYS A 113 5.48 5.04 -7.67
C CYS A 113 4.93 5.73 -6.41
N SER A 114 5.31 7.00 -6.25
CA SER A 114 5.08 7.79 -5.03
C SER A 114 3.61 7.98 -4.66
N GLY A 115 2.69 7.74 -5.60
CA GLY A 115 1.25 7.74 -5.37
C GLY A 115 0.76 9.03 -4.71
N SER A 116 0.21 8.91 -3.50
CA SER A 116 -0.28 10.05 -2.69
C SER A 116 0.83 10.92 -2.12
N GLY A 117 2.10 10.54 -2.24
CA GLY A 117 3.26 11.32 -1.78
C GLY A 117 3.50 11.31 -0.26
N ILE A 118 2.87 10.38 0.47
CA ILE A 118 3.03 10.27 1.93
C ILE A 118 4.47 9.98 2.31
N SER A 119 5.12 9.01 1.64
CA SER A 119 6.53 8.67 1.87
C SER A 119 7.45 9.84 1.51
N SER A 120 7.19 10.51 0.38
CA SER A 120 7.96 11.70 -0.02
C SER A 120 7.89 12.82 1.02
N CYS A 121 6.70 13.12 1.54
CA CYS A 121 6.51 14.11 2.59
C CYS A 121 7.19 13.68 3.90
N TYR A 122 7.15 12.39 4.24
CA TYR A 122 7.82 11.86 5.43
C TYR A 122 9.35 11.99 5.32
N LEU A 123 9.95 11.64 4.18
CA LEU A 123 11.38 11.81 3.93
C LEU A 123 11.81 13.28 4.07
N ALA A 124 11.08 14.19 3.44
CA ALA A 124 11.36 15.63 3.53
C ALA A 124 11.24 16.14 4.98
N LYS A 125 10.27 15.67 5.75
CA LYS A 125 10.11 16.03 7.18
C LYS A 125 11.32 15.61 8.02
N HIS A 126 12.03 14.58 7.61
CA HIS A 126 13.23 14.08 8.27
C HIS A 126 14.54 14.57 7.62
N ASP A 127 14.47 15.73 6.94
CA ASP A 127 15.60 16.48 6.40
C ASP A 127 16.47 15.68 5.41
N VAL A 128 15.83 14.82 4.60
CA VAL A 128 16.45 14.23 3.43
C VAL A 128 16.75 15.35 2.44
N GLY A 129 17.99 15.42 1.95
CA GLY A 129 18.47 16.53 1.15
C GLY A 129 17.67 16.81 -0.11
N THR A 130 17.36 15.75 -0.88
CA THR A 130 16.46 15.82 -2.04
C THR A 130 15.61 14.56 -2.11
N VAL A 131 14.31 14.74 -2.30
CA VAL A 131 13.34 13.66 -2.54
C VAL A 131 12.79 13.80 -3.95
N ILE A 132 12.96 12.79 -4.78
CA ILE A 132 12.39 12.76 -6.14
C ILE A 132 11.21 11.82 -6.13
N ALA A 133 10.01 12.38 -6.07
CA ALA A 133 8.74 11.66 -6.06
C ALA A 133 8.32 11.36 -7.50
N ILE A 134 8.45 10.10 -7.92
CA ILE A 134 8.18 9.66 -9.29
C ILE A 134 6.88 8.87 -9.33
N ASP A 135 5.92 9.30 -10.15
CA ASP A 135 4.69 8.55 -10.42
C ASP A 135 4.29 8.68 -11.88
N LYS A 136 3.70 7.60 -12.43
CA LYS A 136 3.19 7.59 -13.82
C LYS A 136 1.94 8.45 -13.95
N SER A 137 1.09 8.49 -12.91
CA SER A 137 -0.18 9.20 -12.94
C SER A 137 -0.01 10.70 -12.63
N PRO A 138 -0.34 11.58 -13.57
CA PRO A 138 -0.36 13.02 -13.31
C PRO A 138 -1.42 13.40 -12.28
N SER A 139 -2.50 12.62 -12.17
CA SER A 139 -3.56 12.85 -11.17
C SER A 139 -3.11 12.53 -9.75
N MET A 140 -2.31 11.45 -9.56
CA MET A 140 -1.71 11.15 -8.26
C MET A 140 -0.74 12.26 -7.84
N ILE A 141 0.13 12.73 -8.74
CA ILE A 141 1.03 13.85 -8.48
C ILE A 141 0.27 15.13 -8.13
N ARG A 142 -0.80 15.46 -8.87
CA ARG A 142 -1.65 16.61 -8.53
C ARG A 142 -2.28 16.46 -7.14
N GLY A 143 -2.80 15.27 -6.83
CA GLY A 143 -3.38 14.96 -5.53
C GLY A 143 -2.37 15.09 -4.38
N ALA A 144 -1.15 14.56 -4.57
CA ALA A 144 -0.06 14.69 -3.62
C ALA A 144 0.29 16.17 -3.34
N LYS A 145 0.47 16.96 -4.40
CA LYS A 145 0.83 18.40 -4.31
C LYS A 145 -0.28 19.25 -3.71
N ASN A 146 -1.54 19.01 -4.09
CA ASN A 146 -2.66 19.89 -3.78
C ASN A 146 -3.43 19.47 -2.52
N THR A 147 -3.32 18.21 -2.11
CA THR A 147 -4.11 17.69 -0.98
C THR A 147 -3.19 17.21 0.15
N VAL A 148 -2.21 16.35 -0.12
CA VAL A 148 -1.38 15.76 0.93
C VAL A 148 -0.34 16.76 1.43
N LEU A 149 0.46 17.32 0.53
CA LEU A 149 1.54 18.25 0.88
C LEU A 149 1.06 19.47 1.70
N PRO A 150 -0.06 20.15 1.38
CA PRO A 150 -0.54 21.27 2.18
C PRO A 150 -0.97 20.90 3.60
N ASN A 151 -1.43 19.67 3.80
CA ASN A 151 -1.87 19.16 5.10
C ASN A 151 -0.71 18.65 5.98
N THR A 152 0.54 18.74 5.51
CA THR A 152 1.73 18.37 6.28
C THR A 152 2.29 19.57 7.05
N THR A 153 3.01 19.28 8.13
CA THR A 153 3.71 20.29 8.95
C THR A 153 5.12 20.59 8.44
N LEU A 154 5.34 20.52 7.11
CA LEU A 154 6.64 20.78 6.49
C LEU A 154 6.97 22.28 6.48
N THR A 155 8.21 22.62 6.76
CA THR A 155 8.76 23.96 6.49
C THR A 155 8.85 24.21 4.98
N GLU A 156 8.99 25.47 4.58
CA GLU A 156 9.15 25.82 3.17
C GLU A 156 10.40 25.17 2.53
N THR A 157 11.50 25.09 3.27
CA THR A 157 12.72 24.41 2.82
C THR A 157 12.46 22.91 2.57
N GLN A 158 11.77 22.24 3.50
CA GLN A 158 11.39 20.84 3.34
C GLN A 158 10.43 20.60 2.18
N ARG A 159 9.48 21.53 1.94
CA ARG A 159 8.60 21.46 0.76
C ARG A 159 9.39 21.56 -0.54
N ARG A 160 10.37 22.45 -0.59
CA ARG A 160 11.24 22.65 -1.77
C ARG A 160 12.21 21.51 -1.99
N SER A 161 12.51 20.68 -0.98
CA SER A 161 13.34 19.50 -1.17
C SER A 161 12.66 18.37 -1.93
N ILE A 162 11.32 18.46 -2.17
CA ILE A 162 10.57 17.47 -2.92
C ILE A 162 10.41 17.91 -4.38
N GLU A 163 11.02 17.17 -5.29
CA GLU A 163 10.76 17.26 -6.72
C GLU A 163 9.68 16.25 -7.11
N TRP A 164 8.58 16.73 -7.69
CA TRP A 164 7.49 15.89 -8.18
C TRP A 164 7.67 15.65 -9.68
N ARG A 165 7.97 14.42 -10.06
CA ARG A 165 8.29 14.03 -11.43
C ARG A 165 7.28 13.04 -11.97
N GLN A 166 6.64 13.39 -13.09
CA GLN A 166 5.85 12.40 -13.83
C GLN A 166 6.81 11.50 -14.62
N GLY A 167 6.70 10.19 -14.44
CA GLY A 167 7.55 9.24 -15.15
C GLY A 167 7.11 7.79 -14.93
N ASP A 168 7.38 6.96 -15.93
CA ASP A 168 7.14 5.53 -15.87
C ASP A 168 8.46 4.80 -15.59
N ILE A 169 8.49 3.97 -14.56
CA ILE A 169 9.71 3.24 -14.15
C ILE A 169 10.20 2.26 -15.23
N ILE A 170 9.34 1.80 -16.15
CA ILE A 170 9.76 0.96 -17.27
C ILE A 170 10.48 1.75 -18.36
N GLY A 171 10.39 3.08 -18.35
CA GLY A 171 11.09 3.97 -19.27
C GLY A 171 12.47 4.35 -18.74
N ALA A 172 13.55 3.88 -19.37
CA ALA A 172 14.91 4.15 -18.91
C ALA A 172 15.27 5.66 -18.82
N GLY A 173 14.58 6.51 -19.59
CA GLY A 173 14.76 7.97 -19.59
C GLY A 173 14.03 8.72 -18.46
N THR A 174 13.37 8.04 -17.55
CA THR A 174 12.64 8.67 -16.43
C THR A 174 13.59 9.35 -15.45
N ALA A 175 14.81 8.85 -15.29
CA ALA A 175 15.85 9.46 -14.48
C ALA A 175 17.23 9.33 -15.13
N ALA A 176 18.17 10.15 -14.70
CA ALA A 176 19.55 10.10 -15.17
C ALA A 176 20.32 8.94 -14.54
N ALA A 177 21.38 8.49 -15.20
CA ALA A 177 22.27 7.48 -14.63
C ALA A 177 22.92 8.00 -13.34
N ALA A 178 22.93 7.16 -12.30
CA ALA A 178 23.50 7.45 -10.98
C ALA A 178 22.98 8.77 -10.36
N GLU A 179 21.71 9.09 -10.58
CA GLU A 179 21.07 10.29 -10.03
C GLU A 179 20.83 10.15 -8.53
N PHE A 180 20.42 8.96 -8.07
CA PHE A 180 19.98 8.74 -6.70
C PHE A 180 21.04 8.05 -5.85
N THR A 181 21.09 8.38 -4.56
CA THR A 181 21.86 7.61 -3.56
C THR A 181 21.02 6.45 -3.01
N HIS A 182 19.70 6.64 -2.91
CA HIS A 182 18.75 5.67 -2.38
C HIS A 182 17.47 5.66 -3.23
N ALA A 183 16.79 4.53 -3.25
CA ALA A 183 15.45 4.43 -3.82
C ALA A 183 14.56 3.59 -2.91
N CYS A 184 13.27 3.89 -2.88
CA CYS A 184 12.26 3.03 -2.28
C CYS A 184 11.07 2.82 -3.22
N MET A 185 10.46 1.65 -3.12
CA MET A 185 9.23 1.27 -3.78
C MET A 185 8.35 0.56 -2.75
N LEU A 186 7.38 1.30 -2.22
CA LEU A 186 6.56 0.89 -1.08
C LEU A 186 5.11 0.64 -1.51
N TYR A 187 4.31 0.12 -0.60
CA TYR A 187 2.87 -0.08 -0.71
C TYR A 187 2.45 -0.82 -1.98
N PHE A 188 2.86 -2.08 -2.12
CA PHE A 188 2.50 -3.00 -3.22
C PHE A 188 2.95 -2.60 -4.63
N SER A 189 3.65 -1.48 -4.81
CA SER A 189 3.96 -0.91 -6.13
C SER A 189 4.71 -1.87 -7.04
N ILE A 190 5.60 -2.72 -6.49
CA ILE A 190 6.36 -3.70 -7.26
C ILE A 190 5.48 -4.68 -8.06
N TYR A 191 4.27 -4.97 -7.57
CA TYR A 191 3.37 -5.95 -8.17
C TYR A 191 2.60 -5.44 -9.39
N TYR A 192 2.68 -4.15 -9.71
CA TYR A 192 2.11 -3.60 -10.95
C TYR A 192 2.93 -3.94 -12.19
N PHE A 193 4.15 -4.48 -12.01
CA PHE A 193 5.08 -4.74 -13.10
C PHE A 193 5.20 -6.23 -13.41
N LYS A 194 4.86 -6.61 -14.65
CA LYS A 194 5.03 -7.99 -15.13
C LYS A 194 6.50 -8.32 -15.35
N ASP A 195 7.24 -7.37 -15.93
CA ASP A 195 8.66 -7.50 -16.24
C ASP A 195 9.52 -6.79 -15.18
N LEU A 196 9.87 -7.53 -14.14
CA LEU A 196 10.74 -7.03 -13.07
C LEU A 196 12.20 -6.85 -13.51
N ASP A 197 12.63 -7.50 -14.59
CA ASP A 197 14.01 -7.36 -15.09
C ASP A 197 14.24 -5.94 -15.62
N ILE A 198 13.23 -5.35 -16.30
CA ILE A 198 13.28 -3.94 -16.72
C ILE A 198 13.30 -3.02 -15.50
N VAL A 199 12.43 -3.26 -14.53
CA VAL A 199 12.33 -2.45 -13.30
C VAL A 199 13.69 -2.42 -12.58
N PHE A 200 14.27 -3.59 -12.29
CA PHE A 200 15.53 -3.65 -11.55
C PHE A 200 16.73 -3.11 -12.33
N ARG A 201 16.75 -3.28 -13.66
CA ARG A 201 17.80 -2.66 -14.51
C ARG A 201 17.72 -1.14 -14.52
N ASN A 202 16.53 -0.57 -14.64
CA ASN A 202 16.34 0.88 -14.60
C ASN A 202 16.71 1.44 -13.23
N LEU A 203 16.27 0.83 -12.14
CA LEU A 203 16.69 1.21 -10.80
C LEU A 203 18.22 1.12 -10.62
N ALA A 204 18.86 0.05 -11.16
CA ALA A 204 20.32 -0.07 -11.12
C ALA A 204 21.04 0.99 -11.97
N LEU A 205 20.44 1.46 -13.07
CA LEU A 205 20.97 2.57 -13.84
C LEU A 205 20.91 3.87 -13.04
N TRP A 206 19.79 4.15 -12.36
CA TRP A 206 19.51 5.44 -11.72
C TRP A 206 20.15 5.60 -10.34
N VAL A 207 20.26 4.52 -9.57
CA VAL A 207 20.90 4.56 -8.25
C VAL A 207 22.43 4.47 -8.41
N LYS A 208 23.18 5.25 -7.65
CA LYS A 208 24.66 5.23 -7.66
C LYS A 208 25.22 3.86 -7.27
N PRO A 209 26.37 3.44 -7.80
CA PRO A 209 27.08 2.28 -7.28
C PRO A 209 27.29 2.40 -5.76
N GLY A 210 27.01 1.31 -5.03
CA GLY A 210 26.99 1.32 -3.56
C GLY A 210 25.78 1.98 -2.92
N GLY A 211 24.83 2.50 -3.70
CA GLY A 211 23.57 3.04 -3.19
C GLY A 211 22.57 1.95 -2.78
N ASP A 212 21.48 2.34 -2.16
CA ASP A 212 20.51 1.44 -1.52
C ASP A 212 19.17 1.42 -2.25
N LEU A 213 18.51 0.25 -2.19
CA LEU A 213 17.14 0.07 -2.65
C LEU A 213 16.33 -0.65 -1.57
N ALA A 214 15.16 -0.10 -1.25
CA ALA A 214 14.17 -0.72 -0.36
C ALA A 214 12.90 -1.04 -1.14
N ILE A 215 12.42 -2.28 -1.06
CA ILE A 215 11.20 -2.71 -1.74
C ILE A 215 10.28 -3.40 -0.76
N GLU A 216 9.03 -2.95 -0.68
CA GLU A 216 8.00 -3.68 0.05
C GLU A 216 7.50 -4.87 -0.76
N VAL A 217 7.39 -5.99 -0.09
CA VAL A 217 6.84 -7.24 -0.61
C VAL A 217 5.94 -7.92 0.42
N VAL A 218 5.07 -8.82 -0.05
CA VAL A 218 4.18 -9.59 0.84
C VAL A 218 4.25 -11.07 0.58
N ASN A 219 3.92 -11.86 1.60
CA ASN A 219 3.59 -13.26 1.38
C ASN A 219 2.20 -13.33 0.72
N LYS A 220 2.18 -13.49 -0.61
CA LYS A 220 0.97 -13.43 -1.45
C LYS A 220 -0.14 -14.37 -1.03
N HIS A 221 0.16 -15.43 -0.28
CA HIS A 221 -0.83 -16.41 0.19
C HIS A 221 -1.38 -16.10 1.59
N LYS A 222 -0.75 -15.17 2.33
CA LYS A 222 -1.07 -14.97 3.75
C LYS A 222 -1.46 -13.52 4.11
N PHE A 223 -0.99 -12.51 3.36
CA PHE A 223 -1.33 -11.12 3.66
C PHE A 223 -2.84 -10.85 3.43
N ILE A 224 -3.36 -9.82 4.07
CA ILE A 224 -4.73 -9.35 3.82
C ILE A 224 -4.70 -8.38 2.65
N PRO A 225 -5.37 -8.72 1.53
CA PRO A 225 -5.28 -7.95 0.29
C PRO A 225 -6.33 -6.84 0.17
N VAL A 226 -7.20 -6.69 1.15
CA VAL A 226 -8.30 -5.71 1.12
C VAL A 226 -8.07 -4.62 2.15
N PRO A 227 -8.54 -3.38 1.89
CA PRO A 227 -8.40 -2.28 2.84
C PRO A 227 -9.05 -2.61 4.18
N ASP A 228 -8.39 -2.25 5.28
CA ASP A 228 -9.02 -2.28 6.60
C ASP A 228 -9.88 -1.02 6.79
N ILE A 229 -11.09 -1.06 6.23
CA ILE A 229 -12.02 0.06 6.25
C ILE A 229 -12.79 0.11 7.59
N SER A 230 -12.70 -0.94 8.39
CA SER A 230 -13.63 -1.15 9.49
C SER A 230 -13.26 -0.49 10.80
N ASN A 231 -11.98 -0.22 11.09
CA ASN A 231 -11.63 0.52 12.31
C ASN A 231 -10.15 0.91 12.42
N PRO A 232 -9.78 2.20 12.42
CA PRO A 232 -8.41 2.65 12.66
C PRO A 232 -7.92 2.41 14.10
N TRP A 233 -8.78 1.94 15.02
CA TRP A 233 -8.48 1.77 16.44
C TRP A 233 -8.21 0.32 16.86
N VAL A 234 -8.43 -0.66 16.00
CA VAL A 234 -8.21 -2.07 16.33
C VAL A 234 -6.92 -2.54 15.68
N ALA A 235 -5.84 -2.53 16.43
CA ALA A 235 -4.54 -3.12 16.06
C ALA A 235 -4.59 -4.67 16.03
N VAL A 236 -5.70 -5.26 15.58
CA VAL A 236 -5.91 -6.69 15.55
C VAL A 236 -6.19 -7.10 14.11
N ASN A 237 -5.28 -7.89 13.55
CA ASN A 237 -5.46 -8.49 12.25
C ASN A 237 -6.64 -9.49 12.30
N PRO A 238 -7.79 -9.20 11.66
CA PRO A 238 -8.97 -10.07 11.72
C PRO A 238 -8.71 -11.46 11.13
N GLN A 239 -7.74 -11.58 10.20
CA GLN A 239 -7.36 -12.86 9.60
C GLN A 239 -6.85 -13.89 10.62
N LYS A 240 -6.32 -13.46 11.77
CA LYS A 240 -5.88 -14.37 12.84
C LYS A 240 -7.02 -15.18 13.45
N TYR A 241 -8.26 -14.71 13.32
CA TYR A 241 -9.45 -15.27 13.97
C TYR A 241 -10.41 -15.98 13.01
N VAL A 242 -10.15 -15.94 11.70
CA VAL A 242 -10.98 -16.58 10.69
C VAL A 242 -10.25 -17.72 9.99
N LYS A 243 -10.97 -18.81 9.69
CA LYS A 243 -10.42 -19.99 9.02
C LYS A 243 -10.09 -19.74 7.54
N HIS A 244 -10.80 -18.81 6.90
CA HIS A 244 -10.64 -18.48 5.49
C HIS A 244 -10.03 -17.10 5.32
N ARG A 245 -9.24 -16.93 4.26
CA ARG A 245 -8.62 -15.64 3.92
C ARG A 245 -9.70 -14.61 3.60
N ILE A 246 -9.59 -13.42 4.20
CA ILE A 246 -10.46 -12.29 3.88
C ILE A 246 -9.99 -11.72 2.54
N THR A 247 -10.84 -11.80 1.53
CA THR A 247 -10.57 -11.33 0.15
C THR A 247 -11.59 -10.33 -0.35
N LYS A 248 -12.60 -10.00 0.47
CA LYS A 248 -13.64 -9.02 0.15
C LYS A 248 -13.78 -8.02 1.27
N ALA A 249 -14.03 -6.77 0.92
CA ALA A 249 -14.38 -5.72 1.86
C ALA A 249 -15.47 -4.84 1.27
N SER A 250 -16.29 -4.26 2.14
CA SER A 250 -17.29 -3.25 1.77
C SER A 250 -17.34 -2.14 2.80
N ALA A 251 -17.62 -0.92 2.35
CA ALA A 251 -17.82 0.23 3.21
C ALA A 251 -18.78 1.24 2.57
N THR A 252 -19.49 1.98 3.41
CA THR A 252 -20.33 3.09 2.99
C THR A 252 -19.63 4.41 3.32
N PHE A 253 -19.46 5.25 2.31
CA PHE A 253 -18.98 6.62 2.42
C PHE A 253 -20.13 7.61 2.15
N ASP A 254 -19.92 8.87 2.48
CA ASP A 254 -20.96 9.91 2.29
C ASP A 254 -21.44 10.02 0.83
N LYS A 255 -20.55 9.78 -0.14
CA LYS A 255 -20.84 9.98 -1.57
C LYS A 255 -21.07 8.69 -2.35
N PHE A 256 -20.61 7.56 -1.86
CA PHE A 256 -20.68 6.26 -2.55
C PHE A 256 -20.57 5.10 -1.58
N ASP A 257 -21.09 3.94 -1.99
CA ASP A 257 -20.78 2.65 -1.41
C ASP A 257 -19.61 2.04 -2.15
N TYR A 258 -18.69 1.42 -1.42
CA TYR A 258 -17.46 0.82 -1.92
C TYR A 258 -17.45 -0.68 -1.66
N GLU A 259 -17.09 -1.44 -2.65
CA GLU A 259 -16.85 -2.88 -2.56
C GLU A 259 -15.51 -3.21 -3.18
N SER A 260 -14.75 -4.11 -2.57
CA SER A 260 -13.52 -4.64 -3.14
C SER A 260 -13.44 -6.15 -3.04
N GLU A 261 -12.77 -6.76 -4.01
CA GLU A 261 -12.53 -8.20 -4.08
C GLU A 261 -11.13 -8.48 -4.62
N PHE A 262 -10.40 -9.36 -3.94
CA PHE A 262 -9.09 -9.83 -4.38
C PHE A 262 -9.16 -11.30 -4.78
N MET A 263 -8.60 -11.61 -5.96
CA MET A 263 -8.44 -12.97 -6.48
C MET A 263 -7.00 -13.20 -6.88
N LEU A 264 -6.42 -14.32 -6.44
CA LEU A 264 -5.07 -14.74 -6.80
C LEU A 264 -5.13 -15.99 -7.70
N GLU A 265 -4.71 -15.83 -8.94
CA GLU A 265 -4.45 -16.91 -9.92
C GLU A 265 -2.94 -16.93 -10.18
N ASP A 266 -2.19 -17.52 -9.25
CA ASP A 266 -0.73 -17.47 -9.18
C ASP A 266 -0.02 -17.63 -10.53
N PRO A 267 0.85 -16.70 -10.96
CA PRO A 267 1.35 -15.52 -10.23
C PRO A 267 0.55 -14.22 -10.46
N ARG A 268 -0.57 -14.27 -11.17
CA ARG A 268 -1.41 -13.12 -11.47
C ARG A 268 -2.49 -12.95 -10.40
N ALA A 269 -2.71 -11.71 -9.96
CA ALA A 269 -3.82 -11.39 -9.09
C ALA A 269 -4.68 -10.26 -9.69
N GLU A 270 -5.95 -10.26 -9.36
CA GLU A 270 -6.89 -9.18 -9.65
C GLU A 270 -7.41 -8.59 -8.35
N PHE A 271 -7.30 -7.28 -8.20
CA PHE A 271 -7.98 -6.53 -7.16
C PHE A 271 -9.04 -5.67 -7.82
N LYS A 272 -10.30 -6.01 -7.59
CA LYS A 272 -11.47 -5.37 -8.19
C LYS A 272 -12.09 -4.41 -7.19
N GLU A 273 -12.50 -3.23 -7.67
CA GLU A 273 -13.18 -2.23 -6.89
C GLU A 273 -14.44 -1.76 -7.59
N THR A 274 -15.51 -1.58 -6.84
CA THR A 274 -16.79 -1.05 -7.33
C THR A 274 -17.24 0.10 -6.44
N PHE A 275 -17.50 1.23 -7.06
CA PHE A 275 -18.04 2.44 -6.44
C PHE A 275 -19.47 2.63 -6.94
N ARG A 276 -20.44 2.61 -6.04
CA ARG A 276 -21.86 2.88 -6.33
C ARG A 276 -22.22 4.24 -5.78
N PHE A 277 -22.39 5.20 -6.64
CA PHE A 277 -22.71 6.58 -6.24
C PHE A 277 -24.20 6.72 -5.91
N LYS A 278 -24.53 7.73 -5.07
CA LYS A 278 -25.92 8.02 -4.66
C LYS A 278 -26.83 8.48 -5.80
N ASP A 279 -26.25 8.94 -6.91
CA ASP A 279 -26.99 9.29 -8.14
C ASP A 279 -27.30 8.07 -9.02
N GLY A 280 -26.96 6.86 -8.56
CA GLY A 280 -27.15 5.60 -9.28
C GLY A 280 -26.05 5.27 -10.28
N SER A 281 -25.06 6.12 -10.49
CA SER A 281 -23.92 5.80 -11.33
C SER A 281 -22.99 4.78 -10.65
N VAL A 282 -22.29 3.98 -11.46
CA VAL A 282 -21.38 2.93 -10.99
C VAL A 282 -20.06 3.05 -11.70
N ARG A 283 -18.97 3.13 -10.92
CA ARG A 283 -17.60 3.00 -11.43
C ARG A 283 -17.05 1.64 -11.03
N ARG A 284 -16.42 0.95 -11.98
CA ARG A 284 -15.71 -0.30 -11.76
C ARG A 284 -14.29 -0.19 -12.24
N GLN A 285 -13.35 -0.67 -11.44
CA GLN A 285 -11.93 -0.68 -11.80
C GLN A 285 -11.26 -1.95 -11.31
N LYS A 286 -10.18 -2.32 -12.00
CA LYS A 286 -9.49 -3.57 -11.77
C LYS A 286 -7.98 -3.35 -11.84
N HIS A 287 -7.30 -3.62 -10.73
CA HIS A 287 -5.85 -3.70 -10.68
C HIS A 287 -5.42 -5.09 -11.10
N ILE A 288 -4.51 -5.17 -12.05
CA ILE A 288 -3.82 -6.40 -12.42
C ILE A 288 -2.45 -6.37 -11.74
N LEU A 289 -2.23 -7.33 -10.88
CA LEU A 289 -0.99 -7.46 -10.10
C LEU A 289 -0.26 -8.74 -10.53
N TRP A 290 1.06 -8.65 -10.65
CA TRP A 290 1.94 -9.77 -10.91
C TRP A 290 2.71 -10.08 -9.64
N MET A 291 2.38 -11.17 -8.98
CA MET A 291 2.87 -11.53 -7.65
C MET A 291 3.79 -12.76 -7.72
N PRO A 292 5.04 -12.63 -8.19
CA PRO A 292 6.01 -13.72 -8.11
C PRO A 292 6.33 -14.04 -6.65
N SER A 293 7.08 -15.10 -6.40
CA SER A 293 7.58 -15.38 -5.05
C SER A 293 8.60 -14.32 -4.62
N ILE A 294 8.77 -14.13 -3.30
CA ILE A 294 9.81 -13.24 -2.76
C ILE A 294 11.20 -13.67 -3.25
N THR A 295 11.43 -14.99 -3.34
CA THR A 295 12.67 -15.56 -3.86
C THR A 295 12.92 -15.14 -5.32
N ASP A 296 11.90 -15.17 -6.18
CA ASP A 296 12.01 -14.74 -7.58
C ASP A 296 12.33 -13.24 -7.68
N ILE A 297 11.71 -12.42 -6.83
CA ILE A 297 12.01 -10.97 -6.76
C ILE A 297 13.48 -10.74 -6.41
N VAL A 298 13.99 -11.44 -5.38
CA VAL A 298 15.41 -11.34 -4.96
C VAL A 298 16.34 -11.80 -6.08
N GLN A 299 16.02 -12.91 -6.76
CA GLN A 299 16.84 -13.41 -7.87
C GLN A 299 16.89 -12.41 -9.03
N LYS A 300 15.76 -11.84 -9.43
CA LYS A 300 15.69 -10.83 -10.49
C LYS A 300 16.48 -9.57 -10.14
N ALA A 301 16.36 -9.08 -8.90
CA ALA A 301 17.17 -7.98 -8.42
C ALA A 301 18.67 -8.30 -8.50
N THR A 302 19.06 -9.51 -8.06
CA THR A 302 20.47 -9.95 -8.08
C THR A 302 21.03 -10.02 -9.52
N HIS A 303 20.26 -10.54 -10.47
CA HIS A 303 20.65 -10.58 -11.88
C HIS A 303 20.81 -9.17 -12.49
N ALA A 304 20.09 -8.20 -11.97
CA ALA A 304 20.18 -6.80 -12.42
C ALA A 304 21.29 -5.99 -11.71
N GLY A 305 22.14 -6.62 -10.90
CA GLY A 305 23.29 -5.96 -10.26
C GLY A 305 23.01 -5.44 -8.85
N TRP A 306 22.03 -6.02 -8.16
CA TRP A 306 21.75 -5.74 -6.76
C TRP A 306 22.21 -6.89 -5.86
N SER A 307 22.84 -6.56 -4.73
CA SER A 307 23.11 -7.54 -3.66
C SER A 307 22.02 -7.44 -2.61
N TYR A 308 21.34 -8.56 -2.36
CA TYR A 308 20.41 -8.66 -1.23
C TYR A 308 21.15 -8.51 0.10
N VAL A 309 20.65 -7.66 0.98
CA VAL A 309 21.30 -7.39 2.29
C VAL A 309 20.52 -8.09 3.42
N LYS A 310 19.22 -7.77 3.53
CA LYS A 310 18.35 -8.27 4.58
C LYS A 310 16.89 -7.95 4.30
N TYR A 311 16.00 -8.41 5.16
CA TYR A 311 14.62 -7.93 5.21
C TYR A 311 14.27 -7.37 6.60
N CYS A 312 13.20 -6.58 6.65
CA CYS A 312 12.49 -6.21 7.87
C CYS A 312 11.08 -6.77 7.80
N ASP A 313 10.64 -7.47 8.85
CA ASP A 313 9.27 -7.95 8.98
C ASP A 313 8.37 -6.81 9.47
N LEU A 314 7.33 -6.48 8.70
CA LEU A 314 6.42 -5.38 8.98
C LEU A 314 5.38 -5.72 10.08
N ASN A 315 5.39 -6.94 10.61
CA ASN A 315 4.58 -7.29 11.76
C ASN A 315 4.88 -6.37 12.97
N ILE A 316 6.08 -5.82 13.06
CA ILE A 316 6.47 -4.83 14.10
C ILE A 316 5.63 -3.55 14.07
N ILE A 317 5.04 -3.23 12.93
CA ILE A 317 4.14 -2.08 12.74
C ILE A 317 2.68 -2.50 12.52
N GLY A 318 2.36 -3.77 12.77
CA GLY A 318 1.01 -4.32 12.64
C GLY A 318 0.62 -4.74 11.22
N PHE A 319 1.56 -4.76 10.27
CA PHE A 319 1.31 -5.26 8.92
C PHE A 319 1.83 -6.70 8.78
N ASP A 320 0.97 -7.66 9.08
CA ASP A 320 1.31 -9.08 9.05
C ASP A 320 1.59 -9.56 7.62
N TYR A 321 2.65 -10.37 7.49
CA TYR A 321 3.10 -10.98 6.23
C TYR A 321 3.59 -10.00 5.17
N GLY A 322 3.83 -8.73 5.55
CA GLY A 322 4.53 -7.74 4.77
C GLY A 322 6.02 -7.68 5.17
N TYR A 323 6.89 -7.36 4.23
CA TYR A 323 8.34 -7.29 4.43
C TYR A 323 8.93 -6.15 3.61
N ILE A 324 9.93 -5.46 4.13
CA ILE A 324 10.79 -4.58 3.32
C ILE A 324 12.09 -5.33 3.04
N LEU A 325 12.40 -5.54 1.78
CA LEU A 325 13.67 -6.09 1.31
C LEU A 325 14.65 -4.95 1.08
N PHE A 326 15.86 -5.08 1.59
CA PHE A 326 16.94 -4.13 1.40
C PHE A 326 18.02 -4.71 0.46
N PHE A 327 18.42 -3.90 -0.50
CA PHE A 327 19.45 -4.23 -1.48
C PHE A 327 20.49 -3.14 -1.55
N LYS A 328 21.73 -3.51 -1.90
CA LYS A 328 22.85 -2.62 -2.20
C LYS A 328 23.18 -2.74 -3.68
N ARG A 329 23.30 -1.63 -4.40
CA ARG A 329 23.76 -1.68 -5.77
C ARG A 329 25.23 -2.08 -5.81
N ASN A 330 25.55 -3.09 -6.61
CA ASN A 330 26.94 -3.56 -6.78
C ASN A 330 27.80 -2.43 -7.33
N ALA A 331 29.03 -2.33 -6.83
CA ALA A 331 30.04 -1.49 -7.48
C ALA A 331 30.25 -2.01 -8.91
N SER A 332 30.32 -1.13 -9.88
CA SER A 332 30.70 -1.52 -11.23
C SER A 332 32.05 -2.24 -11.14
N VAL A 333 32.11 -3.50 -11.57
CA VAL A 333 33.38 -4.16 -11.79
C VAL A 333 34.04 -3.35 -12.91
N GLN A 334 35.10 -2.61 -12.57
CA GLN A 334 35.94 -1.92 -13.54
C GLN A 334 36.64 -2.91 -14.46
#